data_a7dd481c5e0690875886fa79fe3a9bb1
#
_entry.id   a7dd481c5e0690875886fa79fe3a9bb1
#
_cell.length_a   1.000
_cell.length_b   1.000
_cell.length_c   1.000
_cell.angle_alpha   90.00
_cell.angle_beta   90.00
_cell.angle_gamma   90.00
#
_symmetry.space_group_name_H-M   'P 1'
#
loop_
_entity.id
_entity.type
_entity.pdbx_description
1 polymer ?
#
loop_
_entity_poly.entity_id
_entity_poly.type
_entity_poly.pdbx_seq_one_letter_code
_entity_poly.pdbx_strand_id
1 'polypeptide(L)'
;MFTSQGPTLRELATQALSSVEQGYDLLAPKFDATPFRTPEPWLHAVTKALRPLGPFDDGLDLCTGTGAGLRTLLPLCRRRVTGVDFSAGMLDVARNVAARTHPVTGPPAVDWVRADAMALPFREGYDLAVSFGAFGHFLPDDRPRLFARVRQSLRPGGVLAFPLAAPLSASAPAWWAASGFDAAMRVRNALRRPPFVMYYRTWPYSAVRADLLRAGFTERLVPLDDFGHRPDGTPRAALLVARKL
;
A
#
# COMPACT_ATOMS: atom_id res chain seq x y z
N MET A 1 -7.26 -13.33 13.25
CA MET A 1 -7.43 -13.33 14.72
C MET A 1 -6.23 -12.58 15.29
N PHE A 2 -6.42 -11.65 16.23
CA PHE A 2 -5.30 -10.94 16.85
C PHE A 2 -4.51 -11.91 17.72
N THR A 3 -3.18 -11.82 17.66
CA THR A 3 -2.29 -12.63 18.50
C THR A 3 -2.22 -12.02 19.90
N SER A 4 -1.67 -12.75 20.89
CA SER A 4 -1.42 -12.22 22.24
C SER A 4 -0.47 -11.01 22.25
N GLN A 5 0.32 -10.81 21.19
CA GLN A 5 1.20 -9.65 20.99
C GLN A 5 0.51 -8.51 20.24
N GLY A 6 -0.71 -8.72 19.76
CA GLY A 6 -1.49 -7.73 19.00
C GLY A 6 -2.12 -6.66 19.90
N PRO A 7 -2.76 -5.65 19.28
CA PRO A 7 -3.45 -4.60 20.01
C PRO A 7 -4.67 -5.17 20.76
N THR A 8 -4.92 -4.62 21.94
CA THR A 8 -6.12 -4.88 22.72
C THR A 8 -7.36 -4.21 22.10
N LEU A 9 -8.56 -4.65 22.45
CA LEU A 9 -9.80 -4.00 22.01
C LEU A 9 -9.86 -2.52 22.40
N ARG A 10 -9.30 -2.14 23.54
CA ARG A 10 -9.23 -0.74 23.98
C ARG A 10 -8.31 0.08 23.08
N GLU A 11 -7.14 -0.45 22.71
CA GLU A 11 -6.21 0.20 21.78
C GLU A 11 -6.85 0.39 20.40
N LEU A 12 -7.54 -0.64 19.89
CA LEU A 12 -8.27 -0.56 18.62
C LEU A 12 -9.40 0.48 18.66
N ALA A 13 -10.14 0.54 19.77
CA ALA A 13 -11.17 1.56 19.95
C ALA A 13 -10.57 2.96 20.01
N THR A 14 -9.45 3.15 20.73
CA THR A 14 -8.73 4.43 20.79
C THR A 14 -8.23 4.83 19.40
N GLN A 15 -7.65 3.90 18.65
CA GLN A 15 -7.24 4.10 17.27
C GLN A 15 -8.40 4.55 16.39
N ALA A 16 -9.51 3.81 16.42
CA ALA A 16 -10.68 4.11 15.58
C ALA A 16 -11.35 5.45 15.94
N LEU A 17 -11.12 5.98 17.13
CA LEU A 17 -11.63 7.29 17.58
C LEU A 17 -10.66 8.45 17.30
N SER A 18 -9.42 8.17 16.92
CA SER A 18 -8.36 9.14 16.62
C SER A 18 -8.44 9.62 15.15
N SER A 19 -7.53 10.51 14.74
CA SER A 19 -7.25 10.74 13.33
C SER A 19 -6.53 9.52 12.72
N VAL A 20 -6.49 9.43 11.39
CA VAL A 20 -5.77 8.33 10.71
C VAL A 20 -4.31 8.32 11.15
N GLU A 21 -3.63 9.47 11.16
CA GLU A 21 -2.23 9.61 11.56
C GLU A 21 -2.01 9.15 13.01
N GLN A 22 -2.72 9.75 13.97
CA GLN A 22 -2.59 9.38 15.38
C GLN A 22 -2.95 7.91 15.64
N GLY A 23 -3.94 7.39 14.95
CA GLY A 23 -4.34 5.99 15.07
C GLY A 23 -3.23 5.05 14.60
N TYR A 24 -2.51 5.40 13.53
CA TYR A 24 -1.36 4.62 13.07
C TYR A 24 -0.13 4.79 13.96
N ASP A 25 0.13 5.99 14.49
CA ASP A 25 1.21 6.19 15.48
C ASP A 25 1.00 5.31 16.72
N LEU A 26 -0.24 5.25 17.24
CA LEU A 26 -0.58 4.40 18.38
C LEU A 26 -0.46 2.90 18.06
N LEU A 27 -0.79 2.49 16.85
CA LEU A 27 -0.77 1.09 16.43
C LEU A 27 0.62 0.60 16.03
N ALA A 28 1.50 1.49 15.60
CA ALA A 28 2.78 1.17 15.00
C ALA A 28 3.59 0.10 15.75
N PRO A 29 3.76 0.13 17.09
CA PRO A 29 4.54 -0.89 17.81
C PRO A 29 3.98 -2.30 17.72
N LYS A 30 2.67 -2.43 17.44
CA LYS A 30 1.95 -3.71 17.40
C LYS A 30 1.40 -4.03 16.01
N PHE A 31 1.66 -3.18 15.00
CA PHE A 31 1.07 -3.30 13.67
C PHE A 31 1.39 -4.65 13.02
N ASP A 32 2.63 -5.10 13.11
CA ASP A 32 3.07 -6.36 12.50
C ASP A 32 2.45 -7.62 13.14
N ALA A 33 1.86 -7.48 14.34
CA ALA A 33 1.08 -8.52 14.99
C ALA A 33 -0.42 -8.46 14.63
N THR A 34 -0.83 -7.56 13.72
CA THR A 34 -2.20 -7.45 13.25
C THR A 34 -2.42 -8.18 11.93
N PRO A 35 -3.67 -8.53 11.58
CA PRO A 35 -3.99 -9.06 10.26
C PRO A 35 -3.89 -8.02 9.13
N PHE A 36 -3.56 -6.77 9.43
CA PHE A 36 -3.39 -5.68 8.46
C PHE A 36 -1.99 -5.64 7.84
N ARG A 37 -1.03 -6.35 8.44
CA ARG A 37 0.30 -6.54 7.87
C ARG A 37 0.19 -7.22 6.50
N THR A 38 0.93 -6.72 5.51
CA THR A 38 1.03 -7.38 4.21
C THR A 38 1.73 -8.73 4.36
N PRO A 39 1.08 -9.85 4.00
CA PRO A 39 1.68 -11.17 4.12
C PRO A 39 2.84 -11.38 3.15
N GLU A 40 3.85 -12.15 3.57
CA GLU A 40 5.04 -12.50 2.76
C GLU A 40 4.73 -13.02 1.36
N PRO A 41 3.74 -13.93 1.16
CA PRO A 41 3.44 -14.43 -0.18
C PRO A 41 3.11 -13.30 -1.17
N TRP A 42 2.45 -12.22 -0.72
CA TRP A 42 2.15 -11.07 -1.59
C TRP A 42 3.42 -10.32 -1.98
N LEU A 43 4.33 -10.07 -1.03
CA LEU A 43 5.60 -9.39 -1.29
C LEU A 43 6.45 -10.19 -2.27
N HIS A 44 6.53 -11.51 -2.07
CA HIS A 44 7.27 -12.41 -2.95
C HIS A 44 6.68 -12.45 -4.38
N ALA A 45 5.38 -12.63 -4.51
CA ALA A 45 4.70 -12.68 -5.81
C ALA A 45 4.86 -11.36 -6.59
N VAL A 46 4.72 -10.22 -5.91
CA VAL A 46 4.93 -8.90 -6.52
C VAL A 46 6.39 -8.71 -6.95
N THR A 47 7.35 -9.10 -6.12
CA THR A 47 8.79 -9.04 -6.47
C THR A 47 9.07 -9.86 -7.72
N LYS A 48 8.56 -11.09 -7.80
CA LYS A 48 8.68 -12.00 -8.96
C LYS A 48 8.09 -11.36 -10.22
N ALA A 49 6.89 -10.77 -10.12
CA ALA A 49 6.20 -10.15 -11.25
C ALA A 49 6.87 -8.86 -11.74
N LEU A 50 7.54 -8.10 -10.84
CA LEU A 50 8.25 -6.86 -11.20
C LEU A 50 9.65 -7.10 -11.75
N ARG A 51 10.30 -8.21 -11.42
CA ARG A 51 11.69 -8.51 -11.84
C ARG A 51 11.92 -8.39 -13.35
N PRO A 52 11.05 -8.89 -14.23
CA PRO A 52 11.23 -8.77 -15.69
C PRO A 52 11.07 -7.34 -16.23
N LEU A 53 10.54 -6.41 -15.42
CA LEU A 53 10.32 -5.01 -15.82
C LEU A 53 11.51 -4.11 -15.53
N GLY A 54 12.46 -4.60 -14.72
CA GLY A 54 13.70 -3.90 -14.38
C GLY A 54 14.79 -4.03 -15.44
N PRO A 55 16.00 -3.56 -15.14
CA PRO A 55 16.42 -3.14 -13.80
C PRO A 55 15.88 -1.76 -13.41
N PHE A 56 15.75 -1.50 -12.09
CA PHE A 56 15.39 -0.21 -11.52
C PHE A 56 16.55 0.38 -10.74
N ASP A 57 16.71 1.70 -10.74
CA ASP A 57 17.71 2.38 -9.92
C ASP A 57 17.13 2.89 -8.61
N ASP A 58 16.01 3.60 -8.68
CA ASP A 58 15.38 4.23 -7.51
C ASP A 58 13.94 3.73 -7.31
N GLY A 59 13.68 3.19 -6.13
CA GLY A 59 12.36 2.70 -5.71
C GLY A 59 11.69 3.59 -4.67
N LEU A 60 10.37 3.72 -4.75
CA LEU A 60 9.51 4.42 -3.80
C LEU A 60 8.49 3.44 -3.21
N ASP A 61 8.48 3.26 -1.90
CA ASP A 61 7.43 2.57 -1.16
C ASP A 61 6.44 3.60 -0.61
N LEU A 62 5.27 3.69 -1.23
CA LEU A 62 4.24 4.67 -0.92
C LEU A 62 3.33 4.16 0.20
N CYS A 63 3.18 4.94 1.27
CA CYS A 63 2.52 4.54 2.51
C CYS A 63 3.17 3.27 3.07
N THR A 64 4.48 3.38 3.32
CA THR A 64 5.35 2.25 3.64
C THR A 64 4.98 1.52 4.93
N GLY A 65 4.24 2.18 5.84
CA GLY A 65 3.91 1.63 7.15
C GLY A 65 5.17 1.20 7.91
N THR A 66 5.21 -0.06 8.34
CA THR A 66 6.37 -0.68 9.01
C THR A 66 7.46 -1.16 8.05
N GLY A 67 7.40 -0.78 6.76
CA GLY A 67 8.45 -1.07 5.78
C GLY A 67 8.25 -2.36 4.98
N ALA A 68 7.04 -2.87 4.87
CA ALA A 68 6.77 -4.11 4.14
C ALA A 68 7.21 -4.04 2.66
N GLY A 69 6.92 -2.94 1.97
CA GLY A 69 7.25 -2.76 0.55
C GLY A 69 8.75 -2.68 0.27
N LEU A 70 9.58 -2.30 1.25
CA LEU A 70 11.04 -2.34 1.09
C LEU A 70 11.54 -3.74 0.74
N ARG A 71 10.90 -4.78 1.28
CA ARG A 71 11.28 -6.18 1.01
C ARG A 71 11.07 -6.56 -0.46
N THR A 72 10.15 -5.88 -1.14
CA THR A 72 9.96 -5.99 -2.59
C THR A 72 10.97 -5.14 -3.36
N LEU A 73 11.26 -3.92 -2.90
CA LEU A 73 12.09 -2.98 -3.64
C LEU A 73 13.59 -3.26 -3.52
N LEU A 74 14.08 -3.66 -2.34
CA LEU A 74 15.52 -3.89 -2.11
C LEU A 74 16.15 -4.86 -3.12
N PRO A 75 15.52 -6.01 -3.48
CA PRO A 75 16.10 -6.92 -4.48
C PRO A 75 15.90 -6.46 -5.94
N LEU A 76 15.18 -5.37 -6.20
CA LEU A 76 14.84 -4.87 -7.52
C LEU A 76 15.55 -3.56 -7.86
N CYS A 77 15.92 -2.76 -6.85
CA CYS A 77 16.53 -1.44 -7.01
C CYS A 77 18.04 -1.49 -6.75
N ARG A 78 18.81 -0.75 -7.55
CA ARG A 78 20.28 -0.79 -7.49
C ARG A 78 20.87 0.35 -6.68
N ARG A 79 20.22 1.50 -6.62
CA ARG A 79 20.79 2.73 -6.07
C ARG A 79 20.14 3.15 -4.76
N ARG A 80 18.81 3.25 -4.72
CA ARG A 80 18.08 3.81 -3.58
C ARG A 80 16.68 3.22 -3.46
N VAL A 81 16.22 3.06 -2.23
CA VAL A 81 14.83 2.77 -1.89
C VAL A 81 14.37 3.80 -0.86
N THR A 82 13.26 4.46 -1.12
CA THR A 82 12.68 5.47 -0.22
C THR A 82 11.34 4.98 0.30
N GLY A 83 11.21 4.83 1.62
CA GLY A 83 9.93 4.60 2.29
C GLY A 83 9.28 5.93 2.67
N VAL A 84 8.02 6.12 2.27
CA VAL A 84 7.23 7.32 2.59
C VAL A 84 6.01 6.94 3.41
N ASP A 85 5.82 7.61 4.54
CA ASP A 85 4.62 7.52 5.34
C ASP A 85 4.35 8.86 6.03
N PHE A 86 3.08 9.15 6.36
CA PHE A 86 2.74 10.33 7.12
C PHE A 86 2.85 10.10 8.65
N SER A 87 2.74 8.83 9.10
CA SER A 87 2.89 8.43 10.50
C SER A 87 4.37 8.37 10.89
N ALA A 88 4.75 9.17 11.88
CA ALA A 88 6.10 9.13 12.44
C ALA A 88 6.38 7.80 13.13
N GLY A 89 5.39 7.28 13.89
CA GLY A 89 5.50 6.00 14.59
C GLY A 89 5.73 4.83 13.64
N MET A 90 5.05 4.80 12.51
CA MET A 90 5.27 3.77 11.47
C MET A 90 6.70 3.83 10.92
N LEU A 91 7.19 5.02 10.58
CA LEU A 91 8.56 5.20 10.08
C LEU A 91 9.61 4.82 11.10
N ASP A 92 9.38 5.06 12.39
CA ASP A 92 10.32 4.67 13.46
C ASP A 92 10.41 3.13 13.58
N VAL A 93 9.27 2.45 13.50
CA VAL A 93 9.26 0.98 13.46
C VAL A 93 9.96 0.47 12.21
N ALA A 94 9.67 1.06 11.03
CA ALA A 94 10.26 0.68 9.76
C ALA A 94 11.79 0.82 9.78
N ARG A 95 12.34 1.94 10.28
CA ARG A 95 13.78 2.16 10.47
C ARG A 95 14.41 1.07 11.34
N ASN A 96 13.78 0.78 12.49
CA ASN A 96 14.27 -0.23 13.42
C ASN A 96 14.23 -1.65 12.83
N VAL A 97 13.20 -1.98 12.05
CA VAL A 97 13.10 -3.27 11.34
C VAL A 97 14.18 -3.35 10.27
N ALA A 98 14.32 -2.33 9.43
CA ALA A 98 15.33 -2.28 8.37
C ALA A 98 16.76 -2.38 8.91
N ALA A 99 17.10 -1.67 9.99
CA ALA A 99 18.40 -1.73 10.61
C ALA A 99 18.79 -3.14 11.10
N ARG A 100 17.81 -3.96 11.50
CA ARG A 100 18.02 -5.33 11.96
C ARG A 100 18.06 -6.35 10.84
N THR A 101 17.27 -6.14 9.79
CA THR A 101 17.07 -7.14 8.73
C THR A 101 17.89 -6.86 7.47
N HIS A 102 18.28 -5.61 7.26
CA HIS A 102 19.05 -5.16 6.11
C HIS A 102 20.12 -4.17 6.60
N PRO A 103 21.15 -4.63 7.32
CA PRO A 103 22.25 -3.76 7.73
C PRO A 103 22.92 -3.19 6.46
N VAL A 104 22.69 -1.90 6.25
CA VAL A 104 23.10 -1.22 5.00
C VAL A 104 24.59 -0.95 5.04
N THR A 105 25.37 -1.83 4.44
CA THR A 105 26.80 -1.63 4.17
C THR A 105 27.07 -1.31 2.69
N GLY A 106 26.03 -1.09 1.88
CA GLY A 106 26.13 -0.83 0.44
C GLY A 106 24.80 -0.48 -0.20
N PRO A 107 24.78 -0.27 -1.53
CA PRO A 107 23.55 -0.01 -2.28
C PRO A 107 22.62 -1.24 -2.31
N PRO A 108 21.28 -1.01 -2.40
CA PRO A 108 20.66 0.32 -2.43
C PRO A 108 20.64 1.01 -1.06
N ALA A 109 20.86 2.34 -1.06
CA ALA A 109 20.64 3.16 0.14
C ALA A 109 19.14 3.17 0.51
N VAL A 110 18.84 3.26 1.81
CA VAL A 110 17.46 3.31 2.29
C VAL A 110 17.20 4.67 2.93
N ASP A 111 16.25 5.41 2.36
CA ASP A 111 15.80 6.69 2.86
C ASP A 111 14.38 6.60 3.43
N TRP A 112 14.08 7.45 4.41
CA TRP A 112 12.77 7.55 5.04
C TRP A 112 12.29 8.98 5.03
N VAL A 113 11.11 9.20 4.47
CA VAL A 113 10.52 10.53 4.33
C VAL A 113 9.14 10.56 4.96
N ARG A 114 8.94 11.45 5.92
CA ARG A 114 7.62 11.72 6.46
C ARG A 114 6.89 12.70 5.54
N ALA A 115 5.88 12.21 4.83
CA ALA A 115 5.06 13.02 3.93
C ALA A 115 3.69 12.39 3.72
N ASP A 116 2.71 13.25 3.39
CA ASP A 116 1.39 12.83 2.92
C ASP A 116 1.50 12.39 1.45
N ALA A 117 0.95 11.21 1.13
CA ALA A 117 0.87 10.69 -0.23
C ALA A 117 0.12 11.64 -1.19
N MET A 118 -0.78 12.47 -0.66
CA MET A 118 -1.51 13.49 -1.41
C MET A 118 -0.67 14.75 -1.66
N ALA A 119 0.55 14.85 -1.09
CA ALA A 119 1.44 16.00 -1.19
C ALA A 119 2.91 15.57 -1.25
N LEU A 120 3.24 14.55 -2.04
CA LEU A 120 4.59 14.02 -2.19
C LEU A 120 5.59 15.12 -2.62
N PRO A 121 6.75 15.24 -1.95
CA PRO A 121 7.73 16.28 -2.23
C PRO A 121 8.71 15.91 -3.36
N PHE A 122 8.36 14.96 -4.23
CA PHE A 122 9.26 14.41 -5.23
C PHE A 122 8.89 14.83 -6.66
N ARG A 123 9.91 14.99 -7.49
CA ARG A 123 9.79 15.21 -8.94
C ARG A 123 10.77 14.30 -9.66
N GLU A 124 10.25 13.43 -10.53
CA GLU A 124 11.01 12.56 -11.44
C GLU A 124 12.23 11.87 -10.79
N GLY A 125 12.03 11.46 -9.53
CA GLY A 125 13.09 10.87 -8.70
C GLY A 125 13.14 9.35 -8.74
N TYR A 126 12.10 8.67 -9.26
CA TYR A 126 11.96 7.22 -9.10
C TYR A 126 11.62 6.51 -10.42
N ASP A 127 12.12 5.28 -10.56
CA ASP A 127 11.82 4.38 -11.69
C ASP A 127 10.67 3.44 -11.35
N LEU A 128 10.52 3.11 -10.08
CA LEU A 128 9.50 2.20 -9.56
C LEU A 128 8.87 2.79 -8.30
N ALA A 129 7.54 2.86 -8.26
CA ALA A 129 6.78 3.10 -7.05
C ALA A 129 5.91 1.87 -6.76
N VAL A 130 5.87 1.43 -5.50
CA VAL A 130 4.97 0.37 -5.04
C VAL A 130 4.11 0.87 -3.88
N SER A 131 2.97 0.23 -3.65
CA SER A 131 2.15 0.46 -2.46
C SER A 131 1.45 -0.82 -2.05
N PHE A 132 1.42 -1.10 -0.75
CA PHE A 132 0.79 -2.29 -0.19
C PHE A 132 -0.24 -1.92 0.88
N GLY A 133 -1.50 -2.32 0.67
CA GLY A 133 -2.55 -2.18 1.67
C GLY A 133 -3.06 -0.77 1.96
N ALA A 134 -2.53 0.27 1.31
CA ALA A 134 -2.83 1.67 1.67
C ALA A 134 -4.15 2.20 1.07
N PHE A 135 -4.65 1.61 0.00
CA PHE A 135 -5.74 2.25 -0.78
C PHE A 135 -7.10 2.25 -0.11
N GLY A 136 -7.27 1.53 0.99
CA GLY A 136 -8.45 1.67 1.85
C GLY A 136 -8.53 3.00 2.61
N HIS A 137 -7.46 3.79 2.62
CA HIS A 137 -7.37 5.08 3.31
C HIS A 137 -7.69 6.29 2.41
N PHE A 138 -7.89 6.08 1.13
CA PHE A 138 -8.23 7.15 0.18
C PHE A 138 -9.68 7.00 -0.31
N LEU A 139 -10.39 8.12 -0.34
CA LEU A 139 -11.72 8.17 -0.92
C LEU A 139 -11.65 8.13 -2.46
N PRO A 140 -12.76 7.78 -3.14
CA PRO A 140 -12.79 7.81 -4.61
C PRO A 140 -12.35 9.16 -5.19
N ASP A 141 -12.70 10.27 -4.55
CA ASP A 141 -12.38 11.62 -5.01
C ASP A 141 -10.89 11.98 -4.80
N ASP A 142 -10.18 11.24 -3.95
CA ASP A 142 -8.75 11.44 -3.70
C ASP A 142 -7.87 10.82 -4.81
N ARG A 143 -8.36 9.81 -5.51
CA ARG A 143 -7.57 9.02 -6.48
C ARG A 143 -6.92 9.85 -7.60
N PRO A 144 -7.63 10.80 -8.26
CA PRO A 144 -7.01 11.60 -9.32
C PRO A 144 -5.81 12.39 -8.81
N ARG A 145 -5.92 12.97 -7.60
CA ARG A 145 -4.82 13.70 -6.96
C ARG A 145 -3.68 12.78 -6.56
N LEU A 146 -3.98 11.63 -5.95
CA LEU A 146 -2.98 10.63 -5.57
C LEU A 146 -2.17 10.18 -6.80
N PHE A 147 -2.83 9.76 -7.87
CA PHE A 147 -2.14 9.29 -9.08
C PHE A 147 -1.36 10.40 -9.78
N ALA A 148 -1.84 11.64 -9.77
CA ALA A 148 -1.09 12.78 -10.27
C ALA A 148 0.20 13.01 -9.46
N ARG A 149 0.17 12.89 -8.13
CA ARG A 149 1.37 13.02 -7.27
C ARG A 149 2.35 11.90 -7.48
N VAL A 150 1.88 10.66 -7.57
CA VAL A 150 2.74 9.52 -7.89
C VAL A 150 3.37 9.68 -9.28
N ARG A 151 2.59 10.08 -10.30
CA ARG A 151 3.11 10.37 -11.64
C ARG A 151 4.20 11.44 -11.62
N GLN A 152 4.00 12.50 -10.85
CA GLN A 152 5.00 13.57 -10.70
C GLN A 152 6.30 13.06 -10.08
N SER A 153 6.23 12.09 -9.16
CA SER A 153 7.39 11.49 -8.50
C SER A 153 8.18 10.54 -9.40
N LEU A 154 7.52 9.95 -10.39
CA LEU A 154 8.14 9.00 -11.33
C LEU A 154 8.84 9.72 -12.49
N ARG A 155 9.97 9.17 -12.95
CA ARG A 155 10.62 9.52 -14.22
C ARG A 155 9.73 9.17 -15.40
N PRO A 156 9.94 9.75 -16.60
CA PRO A 156 9.34 9.25 -17.84
C PRO A 156 9.60 7.75 -18.00
N GLY A 157 8.57 6.98 -18.33
CA GLY A 157 8.65 5.53 -18.40
C GLY A 157 8.65 4.80 -17.05
N GLY A 158 8.69 5.52 -15.93
CA GLY A 158 8.63 4.95 -14.58
C GLY A 158 7.32 4.22 -14.30
N VAL A 159 7.35 3.30 -13.36
CA VAL A 159 6.27 2.34 -13.07
C VAL A 159 5.69 2.57 -11.70
N LEU A 160 4.35 2.64 -11.61
CA LEU A 160 3.60 2.44 -10.37
C LEU A 160 3.04 1.02 -10.38
N ALA A 161 3.24 0.27 -9.30
CA ALA A 161 2.73 -1.08 -9.17
C ALA A 161 2.10 -1.33 -7.79
N PHE A 162 0.94 -1.98 -7.77
CA PHE A 162 0.27 -2.40 -6.54
C PHE A 162 -0.60 -3.63 -6.74
N PRO A 163 -0.66 -4.53 -5.75
CA PRO A 163 -1.45 -5.75 -5.87
C PRO A 163 -2.94 -5.46 -5.73
N LEU A 164 -3.74 -6.20 -6.50
CA LEU A 164 -5.19 -6.21 -6.43
C LEU A 164 -5.66 -7.65 -6.16
N ALA A 165 -6.41 -7.83 -5.08
CA ALA A 165 -7.16 -9.06 -4.88
C ALA A 165 -8.43 -9.04 -5.74
N ALA A 166 -8.83 -10.22 -6.24
CA ALA A 166 -10.10 -10.34 -6.91
C ALA A 166 -11.26 -9.93 -5.97
N PRO A 167 -12.28 -9.23 -6.47
CA PRO A 167 -13.41 -8.80 -5.66
C PRO A 167 -14.04 -9.97 -4.91
N LEU A 168 -14.37 -9.76 -3.64
CA LEU A 168 -15.10 -10.76 -2.87
C LEU A 168 -16.50 -10.96 -3.46
N SER A 169 -16.95 -12.21 -3.55
CA SER A 169 -18.33 -12.51 -3.94
C SER A 169 -19.29 -12.09 -2.83
N ALA A 170 -20.46 -11.56 -3.19
CA ALA A 170 -21.53 -11.27 -2.24
C ALA A 170 -22.06 -12.52 -1.52
N SER A 171 -21.80 -13.71 -2.03
CA SER A 171 -22.09 -14.98 -1.36
C SER A 171 -21.09 -15.33 -0.24
N ALA A 172 -19.93 -14.66 -0.18
CA ALA A 172 -18.90 -14.96 0.80
C ALA A 172 -19.15 -14.22 2.12
N PRO A 173 -19.06 -14.87 3.30
CA PRO A 173 -19.20 -14.20 4.60
C PRO A 173 -18.23 -13.03 4.77
N ALA A 174 -17.03 -13.12 4.21
CA ALA A 174 -16.02 -12.06 4.24
C ALA A 174 -16.49 -10.76 3.55
N TRP A 175 -17.34 -10.86 2.51
CA TRP A 175 -17.93 -9.68 1.86
C TRP A 175 -18.86 -8.92 2.81
N TRP A 176 -19.68 -9.65 3.54
CA TRP A 176 -20.61 -9.07 4.52
C TRP A 176 -19.88 -8.45 5.70
N ALA A 177 -18.84 -9.13 6.20
CA ALA A 177 -17.99 -8.59 7.28
C ALA A 177 -17.30 -7.28 6.85
N ALA A 178 -16.68 -7.24 5.67
CA ALA A 178 -16.06 -6.05 5.11
C ALA A 178 -17.08 -4.93 4.87
N SER A 179 -18.27 -5.26 4.37
CA SER A 179 -19.34 -4.28 4.11
C SER A 179 -19.89 -3.69 5.40
N GLY A 180 -20.08 -4.50 6.43
CA GLY A 180 -20.51 -4.07 7.76
C GLY A 180 -19.48 -3.15 8.42
N PHE A 181 -18.19 -3.48 8.32
CA PHE A 181 -17.12 -2.61 8.79
C PHE A 181 -17.11 -1.27 8.06
N ASP A 182 -17.16 -1.27 6.73
CA ASP A 182 -17.18 -0.05 5.92
C ASP A 182 -18.39 0.85 6.28
N ALA A 183 -19.57 0.24 6.51
CA ALA A 183 -20.77 0.96 6.95
C ALA A 183 -20.56 1.59 8.34
N ALA A 184 -20.04 0.84 9.30
CA ALA A 184 -19.75 1.34 10.64
C ALA A 184 -18.76 2.51 10.60
N MET A 185 -17.70 2.42 9.80
CA MET A 185 -16.72 3.49 9.63
C MET A 185 -17.32 4.73 8.97
N ARG A 186 -18.24 4.58 8.02
CA ARG A 186 -18.98 5.72 7.41
C ARG A 186 -19.85 6.43 8.43
N VAL A 187 -20.60 5.69 9.23
CA VAL A 187 -21.40 6.26 10.34
C VAL A 187 -20.49 6.98 11.32
N ARG A 188 -19.40 6.35 11.75
CA ARG A 188 -18.40 6.99 12.63
C ARG A 188 -17.90 8.30 12.04
N ASN A 189 -17.52 8.33 10.75
CA ASN A 189 -16.97 9.51 10.08
C ASN A 189 -18.03 10.61 9.85
N ALA A 190 -19.30 10.27 9.79
CA ALA A 190 -20.39 11.24 9.76
C ALA A 190 -20.60 11.92 11.13
N LEU A 191 -20.41 11.17 12.21
CA LEU A 191 -20.68 11.63 13.58
C LEU A 191 -19.46 12.26 14.28
N ARG A 192 -18.24 11.98 13.84
CA ARG A 192 -17.00 12.40 14.51
C ARG A 192 -15.96 12.97 13.55
N ARG A 193 -15.23 13.96 14.06
CA ARG A 193 -14.08 14.57 13.38
C ARG A 193 -12.82 14.43 14.28
N PRO A 194 -11.63 14.31 13.70
CA PRO A 194 -11.34 14.13 12.28
C PRO A 194 -11.84 12.78 11.75
N PRO A 195 -12.04 12.62 10.44
CA PRO A 195 -12.45 11.35 9.85
C PRO A 195 -11.32 10.33 9.96
N PHE A 196 -11.67 9.07 10.23
CA PHE A 196 -10.76 7.93 10.15
C PHE A 196 -11.14 7.12 8.91
N VAL A 197 -10.52 7.43 7.77
CA VAL A 197 -10.81 6.73 6.52
C VAL A 197 -10.05 5.42 6.51
N MET A 198 -10.78 4.31 6.57
CA MET A 198 -10.26 2.96 6.49
C MET A 198 -11.39 2.06 5.99
N TYR A 199 -11.28 1.60 4.74
CA TYR A 199 -12.29 0.76 4.11
C TYR A 199 -11.67 -0.51 3.55
N TYR A 200 -12.31 -1.66 3.80
CA TYR A 200 -11.84 -2.96 3.33
C TYR A 200 -12.25 -3.27 1.89
N ARG A 201 -13.35 -2.69 1.42
CA ARG A 201 -13.73 -2.80 0.02
C ARG A 201 -12.97 -1.76 -0.79
N THR A 202 -11.88 -2.22 -1.36
CA THR A 202 -11.01 -1.40 -2.20
C THR A 202 -11.66 -1.01 -3.53
N TRP A 203 -11.01 -0.17 -4.26
CA TRP A 203 -11.53 0.43 -5.47
C TRP A 203 -11.80 -0.60 -6.58
N PRO A 204 -12.91 -0.48 -7.32
CA PRO A 204 -13.14 -1.29 -8.52
C PRO A 204 -12.02 -1.03 -9.55
N TYR A 205 -11.51 -2.09 -10.18
CA TYR A 205 -10.45 -1.96 -11.19
C TYR A 205 -10.81 -1.00 -12.32
N SER A 206 -12.07 -1.02 -12.81
CA SER A 206 -12.52 -0.12 -13.87
C SER A 206 -12.37 1.36 -13.50
N ALA A 207 -12.66 1.72 -12.26
CA ALA A 207 -12.51 3.09 -11.77
C ALA A 207 -11.03 3.48 -11.63
N VAL A 208 -10.21 2.58 -11.08
CA VAL A 208 -8.74 2.78 -10.96
C VAL A 208 -8.13 2.97 -12.35
N ARG A 209 -8.50 2.12 -13.31
CA ARG A 209 -8.06 2.20 -14.70
C ARG A 209 -8.37 3.55 -15.31
N ALA A 210 -9.62 4.02 -15.17
CA ALA A 210 -10.03 5.31 -15.72
C ALA A 210 -9.23 6.48 -15.10
N ASP A 211 -8.95 6.44 -13.80
CA ASP A 211 -8.18 7.47 -13.11
C ASP A 211 -6.70 7.45 -13.51
N LEU A 212 -6.09 6.28 -13.68
CA LEU A 212 -4.71 6.12 -14.15
C LEU A 212 -4.54 6.64 -15.58
N LEU A 213 -5.45 6.30 -16.49
CA LEU A 213 -5.42 6.78 -17.87
C LEU A 213 -5.55 8.31 -17.91
N ARG A 214 -6.46 8.90 -17.14
CA ARG A 214 -6.59 10.36 -17.02
C ARG A 214 -5.36 11.01 -16.41
N ALA A 215 -4.67 10.33 -15.51
CA ALA A 215 -3.41 10.81 -14.93
C ALA A 215 -2.21 10.67 -15.89
N GLY A 216 -2.36 10.10 -17.09
CA GLY A 216 -1.28 9.95 -18.07
C GLY A 216 -0.40 8.72 -17.83
N PHE A 217 -1.02 7.61 -17.40
CA PHE A 217 -0.41 6.30 -17.38
C PHE A 217 -1.02 5.40 -18.46
N THR A 218 -0.23 4.47 -18.99
CA THR A 218 -0.74 3.22 -19.53
C THR A 218 -0.79 2.19 -18.41
N GLU A 219 -1.71 1.21 -18.47
CA GLU A 219 -1.82 0.21 -17.42
C GLU A 219 -2.01 -1.20 -17.99
N ARG A 220 -1.62 -2.20 -17.21
CA ARG A 220 -1.94 -3.61 -17.45
C ARG A 220 -2.06 -4.37 -16.13
N LEU A 221 -2.82 -5.47 -16.16
CA LEU A 221 -2.86 -6.44 -15.08
C LEU A 221 -1.91 -7.59 -15.39
N VAL A 222 -1.06 -7.93 -14.43
CA VAL A 222 -0.18 -9.10 -14.46
C VAL A 222 -0.73 -10.11 -13.46
N PRO A 223 -1.16 -11.31 -13.88
CA PRO A 223 -1.60 -12.34 -12.95
C PRO A 223 -0.54 -12.67 -11.90
N LEU A 224 -0.96 -12.85 -10.66
CA LEU A 224 -0.13 -13.38 -9.59
C LEU A 224 -0.50 -14.86 -9.38
N ASP A 225 0.04 -15.73 -10.23
CA ASP A 225 -0.33 -17.14 -10.34
C ASP A 225 -0.11 -17.93 -9.04
N ASP A 226 0.78 -17.45 -8.18
CA ASP A 226 1.05 -18.04 -6.85
C ASP A 226 -0.22 -18.07 -5.96
N PHE A 227 -1.25 -17.27 -6.27
CA PHE A 227 -2.54 -17.26 -5.59
C PHE A 227 -3.61 -18.12 -6.27
N GLY A 228 -3.29 -18.74 -7.43
CA GLY A 228 -4.19 -19.60 -8.21
C GLY A 228 -5.30 -18.82 -8.92
N HIS A 229 -6.22 -19.58 -9.51
CA HIS A 229 -7.31 -19.08 -10.33
C HIS A 229 -8.67 -19.45 -9.75
N ARG A 230 -9.69 -18.74 -10.19
CA ARG A 230 -11.10 -19.06 -9.95
C ARG A 230 -11.58 -20.17 -10.91
N PRO A 231 -12.74 -20.77 -10.69
CA PRO A 231 -13.31 -21.77 -11.60
C PRO A 231 -13.51 -21.26 -13.03
N ASP A 232 -13.70 -19.96 -13.21
CA ASP A 232 -13.86 -19.30 -14.52
C ASP A 232 -12.52 -18.98 -15.21
N GLY A 233 -11.39 -19.41 -14.63
CA GLY A 233 -10.04 -19.15 -15.15
C GLY A 233 -9.47 -17.78 -14.80
N THR A 234 -10.22 -16.88 -14.17
CA THR A 234 -9.70 -15.56 -13.78
C THR A 234 -8.74 -15.68 -12.58
N PRO A 235 -7.65 -14.89 -12.52
CA PRO A 235 -6.70 -14.93 -11.41
C PRO A 235 -7.36 -14.45 -10.10
N ARG A 236 -7.01 -15.08 -8.98
CA ARG A 236 -7.47 -14.65 -7.65
C ARG A 236 -6.77 -13.36 -7.18
N ALA A 237 -5.61 -13.07 -7.74
CA ALA A 237 -4.83 -11.87 -7.47
C ALA A 237 -4.10 -11.44 -8.75
N ALA A 238 -3.93 -10.14 -8.91
CA ALA A 238 -3.16 -9.57 -10.00
C ALA A 238 -2.33 -8.37 -9.48
N LEU A 239 -1.22 -8.10 -10.14
CA LEU A 239 -0.47 -6.88 -9.99
C LEU A 239 -0.95 -5.87 -11.04
N LEU A 240 -1.47 -4.73 -10.60
CA LEU A 240 -1.65 -3.61 -11.50
C LEU A 240 -0.29 -2.96 -11.73
N VAL A 241 0.08 -2.80 -12.98
CA VAL A 241 1.33 -2.16 -13.43
C VAL A 241 0.94 -0.99 -14.31
N ALA A 242 1.19 0.23 -13.85
CA ALA A 242 0.93 1.48 -14.55
C ALA A 242 2.25 2.16 -14.93
N ARG A 243 2.47 2.42 -16.22
CA ARG A 243 3.69 3.07 -16.75
C ARG A 243 3.38 4.52 -17.09
N LYS A 244 4.20 5.44 -16.56
CA LYS A 244 4.13 6.87 -16.91
C LYS A 244 4.47 7.07 -18.40
N LEU A 245 3.58 7.74 -19.12
CA LEU A 245 3.79 8.21 -20.48
C LEU A 245 4.71 9.44 -20.52
#